data_47ee3ec1ca67fdc43389a81bc0d02223
#
_entry.id   47ee3ec1ca67fdc43389a81bc0d02223
#
_cell.length_a   1.000
_cell.length_b   1.000
_cell.length_c   1.000
_cell.angle_alpha   90.00
_cell.angle_beta   90.00
_cell.angle_gamma   90.00
#
_symmetry.space_group_name_H-M   'P 1'
#
loop_
_entity.id
_entity.type
_entity.pdbx_description
1 polymer ?
#
loop_
_entity_poly.entity_id
_entity_poly.type
_entity_poly.pdbx_seq_one_letter_code
_entity_poly.pdbx_strand_id
1 'polypeptide(L)'
;MNSNEALITKFYTAFANADAKTMSECYHPKVHFIDPAFGLLKEEQVSKMWEMLLLKSKGNLKIEFSNVKADDTIGSANWIATYNFSKTNRKVINKISAEFIFQDGLIIKHTDNFDVWKWSKQAFGLTGYLLGWTGFFQKKVQSQALSALKQFQKI
;
A
#
# COMPACT_ATOMS: atom_id res chain seq x y z
N MET A 1 -7.14 -10.21 -22.23
CA MET A 1 -6.46 -9.81 -20.96
C MET A 1 -5.83 -11.06 -20.35
N ASN A 2 -4.57 -10.98 -19.98
CA ASN A 2 -3.86 -12.05 -19.28
C ASN A 2 -4.53 -12.29 -17.91
N SER A 3 -4.55 -13.53 -17.42
CA SER A 3 -5.19 -13.85 -16.13
C SER A 3 -4.59 -13.11 -14.95
N ASN A 4 -3.28 -12.86 -14.98
CA ASN A 4 -2.62 -12.06 -13.93
C ASN A 4 -2.90 -10.57 -14.06
N GLU A 5 -3.10 -10.05 -15.26
CA GLU A 5 -3.62 -8.69 -15.43
C GLU A 5 -5.03 -8.56 -14.84
N ALA A 6 -5.87 -9.57 -15.06
CA ALA A 6 -7.21 -9.61 -14.46
C ALA A 6 -7.13 -9.66 -12.93
N LEU A 7 -6.17 -10.40 -12.38
CA LEU A 7 -5.96 -10.47 -10.93
C LEU A 7 -5.56 -9.11 -10.33
N ILE A 8 -4.61 -8.41 -10.97
CA ILE A 8 -4.21 -7.06 -10.54
C ILE A 8 -5.41 -6.11 -10.61
N THR A 9 -6.17 -6.16 -11.69
CA THR A 9 -7.37 -5.33 -11.88
C THR A 9 -8.40 -5.62 -10.79
N LYS A 10 -8.62 -6.89 -10.47
CA LYS A 10 -9.51 -7.30 -9.37
C LYS A 10 -9.05 -6.73 -8.03
N PHE A 11 -7.74 -6.79 -7.76
CA PHE A 11 -7.16 -6.27 -6.53
C PHE A 11 -7.42 -4.76 -6.37
N TYR A 12 -7.09 -3.97 -7.38
CA TYR A 12 -7.27 -2.51 -7.28
C TYR A 12 -8.72 -2.06 -7.37
N THR A 13 -9.56 -2.78 -8.08
CA THR A 13 -11.01 -2.53 -8.09
C THR A 13 -11.59 -2.74 -6.69
N ALA A 14 -11.19 -3.82 -6.02
CA ALA A 14 -11.59 -4.08 -4.64
C ALA A 14 -11.06 -2.98 -3.71
N PHE A 15 -9.83 -2.55 -3.89
CA PHE A 15 -9.23 -1.49 -3.09
C PHE A 15 -10.01 -0.18 -3.25
N ALA A 16 -10.34 0.20 -4.48
CA ALA A 16 -11.12 1.39 -4.77
C ALA A 16 -12.54 1.34 -4.15
N ASN A 17 -13.06 0.15 -3.95
CA ASN A 17 -14.38 -0.08 -3.33
C ASN A 17 -14.30 -0.38 -1.83
N ALA A 18 -13.13 -0.21 -1.22
CA ALA A 18 -12.90 -0.50 0.20
C ALA A 18 -13.24 -1.94 0.59
N ASP A 19 -13.00 -2.88 -0.31
CA ASP A 19 -13.28 -4.30 -0.12
C ASP A 19 -12.01 -5.07 0.24
N ALA A 20 -11.63 -5.00 1.52
CA ALA A 20 -10.42 -5.64 2.03
C ALA A 20 -10.45 -7.16 1.87
N LYS A 21 -11.62 -7.77 1.96
CA LYS A 21 -11.78 -9.22 1.82
C LYS A 21 -11.35 -9.69 0.42
N THR A 22 -11.87 -9.04 -0.61
CA THR A 22 -11.52 -9.38 -1.99
C THR A 22 -10.04 -9.09 -2.28
N MET A 23 -9.48 -8.02 -1.72
CA MET A 23 -8.04 -7.76 -1.82
C MET A 23 -7.23 -8.93 -1.26
N SER A 24 -7.59 -9.42 -0.07
CA SER A 24 -6.87 -10.53 0.57
C SER A 24 -6.97 -11.83 -0.21
N GLU A 25 -8.08 -12.06 -0.90
CA GLU A 25 -8.26 -13.25 -1.75
C GLU A 25 -7.34 -13.27 -2.98
N CYS A 26 -6.80 -12.12 -3.37
CA CYS A 26 -5.84 -12.01 -4.47
C CYS A 26 -4.42 -12.43 -4.07
N TYR A 27 -4.15 -12.54 -2.78
CA TYR A 27 -2.81 -12.87 -2.27
C TYR A 27 -2.66 -14.35 -2.00
N HIS A 28 -1.46 -14.86 -2.32
CA HIS A 28 -1.03 -16.19 -1.91
C HIS A 28 -0.88 -16.24 -0.38
N PRO A 29 -1.17 -17.37 0.28
CA PRO A 29 -1.01 -17.47 1.75
C PRO A 29 0.39 -17.13 2.26
N LYS A 30 1.42 -17.30 1.42
CA LYS A 30 2.81 -17.01 1.76
C LYS A 30 3.30 -15.67 1.19
N VAL A 31 2.41 -14.73 0.93
CA VAL A 31 2.75 -13.45 0.32
C VAL A 31 3.74 -12.65 1.14
N HIS A 32 4.62 -11.92 0.45
CA HIS A 32 5.47 -10.88 1.02
C HIS A 32 5.08 -9.55 0.39
N PHE A 33 5.00 -8.53 1.22
CA PHE A 33 4.74 -7.16 0.80
C PHE A 33 5.85 -6.26 1.33
N ILE A 34 6.33 -5.36 0.48
CA ILE A 34 7.38 -4.41 0.85
C ILE A 34 6.97 -3.02 0.36
N ASP A 35 7.02 -2.03 1.25
CA ASP A 35 6.89 -0.63 0.86
C ASP A 35 7.74 0.27 1.77
N PRO A 36 7.88 1.58 1.45
CA PRO A 36 8.66 2.49 2.29
C PRO A 36 8.05 2.78 3.66
N ALA A 37 6.73 2.61 3.82
CA ALA A 37 6.04 2.95 5.06
C ALA A 37 6.10 1.84 6.10
N PHE A 38 5.91 0.58 5.69
CA PHE A 38 5.87 -0.57 6.60
C PHE A 38 7.14 -1.43 6.56
N GLY A 39 7.96 -1.30 5.51
CA GLY A 39 9.04 -2.24 5.26
C GLY A 39 8.49 -3.58 4.79
N LEU A 40 9.02 -4.68 5.28
CA LEU A 40 8.59 -6.03 4.90
C LEU A 40 7.47 -6.54 5.80
N LEU A 41 6.35 -6.91 5.19
CA LEU A 41 5.25 -7.62 5.83
C LEU A 41 5.10 -9.00 5.21
N LYS A 42 4.66 -9.98 5.98
CA LYS A 42 4.51 -11.38 5.54
C LYS A 42 3.14 -11.92 5.87
N GLU A 43 2.61 -12.73 4.95
CA GLU A 43 1.43 -13.56 5.15
C GLU A 43 0.23 -12.73 5.59
N GLU A 44 -0.44 -13.09 6.69
CA GLU A 44 -1.66 -12.37 7.10
C GLU A 44 -1.40 -10.92 7.53
N GLN A 45 -0.16 -10.54 7.86
CA GLN A 45 0.16 -9.13 8.13
C GLN A 45 -0.23 -8.23 6.96
N VAL A 46 -0.09 -8.75 5.72
CA VAL A 46 -0.37 -7.97 4.51
C VAL A 46 -1.87 -7.65 4.42
N SER A 47 -2.72 -8.66 4.59
CA SER A 47 -4.17 -8.45 4.58
C SER A 47 -4.63 -7.57 5.74
N LYS A 48 -4.05 -7.74 6.91
CA LYS A 48 -4.36 -6.91 8.08
C LYS A 48 -3.95 -5.45 7.86
N MET A 49 -2.85 -5.20 7.17
CA MET A 49 -2.43 -3.85 6.84
C MET A 49 -3.46 -3.13 5.95
N TRP A 50 -3.93 -3.78 4.88
CA TRP A 50 -4.96 -3.18 4.02
C TRP A 50 -6.28 -2.99 4.77
N GLU A 51 -6.70 -3.98 5.57
CA GLU A 51 -7.90 -3.88 6.40
C GLU A 51 -7.82 -2.68 7.34
N MET A 52 -6.69 -2.51 8.02
CA MET A 52 -6.46 -1.38 8.91
C MET A 52 -6.53 -0.05 8.18
N LEU A 53 -5.85 0.08 7.03
CA LEU A 53 -5.83 1.33 6.27
C LEU A 53 -7.23 1.71 5.79
N LEU A 54 -8.01 0.74 5.32
CA LEU A 54 -9.38 1.00 4.85
C LEU A 54 -10.29 1.38 6.00
N LEU A 55 -10.19 0.73 7.16
CA LEU A 55 -11.00 1.07 8.33
C LEU A 55 -10.66 2.46 8.86
N LYS A 56 -9.38 2.79 8.96
CA LYS A 56 -8.94 4.09 9.47
C LYS A 56 -9.25 5.25 8.52
N SER A 57 -9.35 5.01 7.24
CA SER A 57 -9.66 6.05 6.25
C SER A 57 -11.11 6.53 6.33
N LYS A 58 -12.01 5.72 6.87
CA LYS A 58 -13.43 6.07 7.06
C LYS A 58 -14.09 6.59 5.76
N GLY A 59 -13.75 6.00 4.62
CA GLY A 59 -14.29 6.39 3.32
C GLY A 59 -13.61 7.59 2.67
N ASN A 60 -12.58 8.15 3.27
CA ASN A 60 -11.86 9.33 2.73
C ASN A 60 -10.71 8.96 1.79
N LEU A 61 -10.48 7.68 1.54
CA LEU A 61 -9.42 7.20 0.66
C LEU A 61 -9.96 7.00 -0.74
N LYS A 62 -9.38 7.72 -1.70
CA LYS A 62 -9.69 7.54 -3.12
C LYS A 62 -8.51 6.84 -3.77
N ILE A 63 -8.79 5.75 -4.48
CA ILE A 63 -7.79 4.95 -5.19
C ILE A 63 -8.08 5.01 -6.69
N GLU A 64 -7.06 5.34 -7.47
CA GLU A 64 -7.07 5.32 -8.92
C GLU A 64 -5.89 4.47 -9.39
N PHE A 65 -6.07 3.65 -10.41
CA PHE A 65 -4.99 2.81 -10.92
C PHE A 65 -4.95 2.80 -12.46
N SER A 66 -3.77 2.48 -13.00
CA SER A 66 -3.52 2.49 -14.44
C SER A 66 -2.31 1.62 -14.79
N ASN A 67 -2.07 1.44 -16.09
CA ASN A 67 -0.89 0.76 -16.63
C ASN A 67 -0.70 -0.66 -16.08
N VAL A 68 -1.81 -1.40 -15.97
CA VAL A 68 -1.76 -2.80 -15.55
C VAL A 68 -1.13 -3.65 -16.65
N LYS A 69 -0.03 -4.34 -16.32
CA LYS A 69 0.68 -5.23 -17.23
C LYS A 69 1.10 -6.47 -16.46
N ALA A 70 1.00 -7.62 -17.10
CA ALA A 70 1.47 -8.86 -16.48
C ALA A 70 1.73 -9.93 -17.53
N ASP A 71 2.65 -10.83 -17.20
CA ASP A 71 2.81 -12.13 -17.86
C ASP A 71 2.52 -13.23 -16.82
N ASP A 72 2.97 -14.45 -17.11
CA ASP A 72 2.69 -15.58 -16.21
C ASP A 72 3.44 -15.51 -14.88
N THR A 73 4.49 -14.71 -14.80
CA THR A 73 5.40 -14.68 -13.66
C THR A 73 5.41 -13.34 -12.94
N ILE A 74 5.46 -12.22 -13.68
CA ILE A 74 5.62 -10.89 -13.12
C ILE A 74 4.54 -9.94 -13.64
N GLY A 75 4.30 -8.88 -12.87
CA GLY A 75 3.38 -7.83 -13.28
C GLY A 75 3.72 -6.49 -12.67
N SER A 76 3.04 -5.46 -13.14
CA SER A 76 3.21 -4.10 -12.64
C SER A 76 1.93 -3.29 -12.82
N ALA A 77 1.81 -2.23 -12.03
CA ALA A 77 0.74 -1.26 -12.15
C ALA A 77 1.16 0.05 -11.50
N ASN A 78 0.46 1.13 -11.83
CA ASN A 78 0.59 2.40 -11.14
C ASN A 78 -0.71 2.68 -10.41
N TRP A 79 -0.62 3.27 -9.22
CA TRP A 79 -1.82 3.69 -8.51
C TRP A 79 -1.60 4.99 -7.75
N ILE A 80 -2.68 5.70 -7.48
CA ILE A 80 -2.67 6.98 -6.81
C ILE A 80 -3.63 6.90 -5.64
N ALA A 81 -3.12 7.23 -4.45
CA ALA A 81 -3.93 7.33 -3.24
C ALA A 81 -4.12 8.79 -2.88
N THR A 82 -5.37 9.22 -2.77
CA THR A 82 -5.73 10.57 -2.34
C THR A 82 -6.47 10.47 -1.02
N TYR A 83 -5.96 11.12 0.02
CA TYR A 83 -6.55 11.06 1.36
C TYR A 83 -6.07 12.22 2.22
N ASN A 84 -6.69 12.39 3.37
CA ASN A 84 -6.21 13.30 4.41
C ASN A 84 -5.41 12.51 5.43
N PHE A 85 -4.17 12.93 5.69
CA PHE A 85 -3.32 12.28 6.67
C PHE A 85 -3.87 12.55 8.07
N SER A 86 -4.20 11.50 8.81
CA SER A 86 -4.96 11.62 10.07
C SER A 86 -4.27 12.47 11.14
N LYS A 87 -2.94 12.42 11.21
CA LYS A 87 -2.18 13.16 12.24
C LYS A 87 -2.16 14.67 12.03
N THR A 88 -2.21 15.13 10.80
CA THR A 88 -2.08 16.57 10.47
C THR A 88 -3.28 17.12 9.75
N ASN A 89 -4.20 16.25 9.32
CA ASN A 89 -5.34 16.58 8.47
C ASN A 89 -4.94 17.24 7.14
N ARG A 90 -3.70 17.02 6.68
CA ARG A 90 -3.22 17.55 5.41
C ARG A 90 -3.58 16.61 4.28
N LYS A 91 -3.92 17.17 3.12
CA LYS A 91 -4.23 16.38 1.92
C LYS A 91 -2.95 15.77 1.33
N VAL A 92 -3.00 14.47 1.06
CA VAL A 92 -1.92 13.73 0.42
C VAL A 92 -2.42 13.16 -0.90
N ILE A 93 -1.65 13.36 -1.96
CA ILE A 93 -1.81 12.69 -3.25
C ILE A 93 -0.52 11.91 -3.47
N ASN A 94 -0.55 10.61 -3.24
CA ASN A 94 0.62 9.76 -3.32
C ASN A 94 0.57 8.90 -4.59
N LYS A 95 1.62 8.99 -5.41
CA LYS A 95 1.75 8.23 -6.66
C LYS A 95 2.69 7.06 -6.40
N ILE A 96 2.18 5.85 -6.62
CA ILE A 96 2.87 4.62 -6.27
C ILE A 96 3.06 3.75 -7.51
N SER A 97 4.26 3.16 -7.63
CA SER A 97 4.56 2.14 -8.63
C SER A 97 4.57 0.79 -7.94
N ALA A 98 3.78 -0.15 -8.45
CA ALA A 98 3.66 -1.49 -7.89
C ALA A 98 4.27 -2.53 -8.81
N GLU A 99 4.97 -3.50 -8.21
CA GLU A 99 5.52 -4.67 -8.89
C GLU A 99 5.01 -5.93 -8.21
N PHE A 100 4.73 -6.95 -9.01
CA PHE A 100 4.12 -8.20 -8.54
C PHE A 100 4.88 -9.41 -9.05
N ILE A 101 4.94 -10.46 -8.22
CA ILE A 101 5.32 -11.81 -8.64
C ILE A 101 4.13 -12.71 -8.31
N PHE A 102 3.83 -13.65 -9.22
CA PHE A 102 2.69 -14.54 -9.12
C PHE A 102 3.11 -15.96 -8.89
N GLN A 103 2.32 -16.70 -8.13
CA GLN A 103 2.44 -18.14 -7.93
C GLN A 103 1.07 -18.75 -7.70
N ASP A 104 0.77 -19.86 -8.39
CA ASP A 104 -0.51 -20.56 -8.26
C ASP A 104 -1.71 -19.67 -8.57
N GLY A 105 -1.56 -18.71 -9.50
CA GLY A 105 -2.62 -17.78 -9.88
C GLY A 105 -2.90 -16.68 -8.87
N LEU A 106 -2.01 -16.47 -7.90
CA LEU A 106 -2.15 -15.47 -6.83
C LEU A 106 -0.89 -14.62 -6.73
N ILE A 107 -1.00 -13.47 -6.07
CA ILE A 107 0.14 -12.58 -5.82
C ILE A 107 0.97 -13.14 -4.66
N ILE A 108 2.22 -13.55 -4.93
CA ILE A 108 3.12 -14.04 -3.88
C ILE A 108 4.10 -12.98 -3.40
N LYS A 109 4.38 -11.96 -4.22
CA LYS A 109 5.19 -10.81 -3.82
C LYS A 109 4.60 -9.54 -4.40
N HIS A 110 4.49 -8.52 -3.57
CA HIS A 110 3.97 -7.21 -3.95
C HIS A 110 4.92 -6.15 -3.39
N THR A 111 5.49 -5.33 -4.27
CA THR A 111 6.41 -4.27 -3.87
C THR A 111 5.83 -2.95 -4.33
N ASP A 112 5.63 -2.03 -3.39
CA ASP A 112 5.20 -0.66 -3.67
C ASP A 112 6.36 0.30 -3.48
N ASN A 113 6.53 1.22 -4.41
CA ASN A 113 7.53 2.27 -4.35
C ASN A 113 6.90 3.63 -4.55
N PHE A 114 7.26 4.58 -3.70
CA PHE A 114 6.88 5.97 -3.87
C PHE A 114 7.96 6.90 -3.30
N ASP A 115 7.92 8.17 -3.67
CA ASP A 115 8.85 9.18 -3.19
C ASP A 115 8.48 9.59 -1.76
N VAL A 116 9.24 9.10 -0.78
CA VAL A 116 8.97 9.32 0.65
C VAL A 116 9.11 10.80 1.01
N TRP A 117 10.07 11.50 0.43
CA TRP A 117 10.23 12.93 0.71
C TRP A 117 9.03 13.73 0.20
N LYS A 118 8.57 13.46 -1.01
CA LYS A 118 7.37 14.09 -1.57
C LYS A 118 6.14 13.81 -0.73
N TRP A 119 5.97 12.54 -0.30
CA TRP A 119 4.90 12.16 0.61
C TRP A 119 5.00 12.91 1.94
N SER A 120 6.20 12.98 2.53
CA SER A 120 6.45 13.63 3.82
C SER A 120 6.15 15.13 3.77
N LYS A 121 6.49 15.79 2.67
CA LYS A 121 6.16 17.21 2.48
C LYS A 121 4.65 17.45 2.49
N GLN A 122 3.89 16.58 1.85
CA GLN A 122 2.44 16.68 1.83
C GLN A 122 1.83 16.36 3.21
N ALA A 123 2.28 15.29 3.85
CA ALA A 123 1.71 14.79 5.09
C ALA A 123 2.06 15.67 6.30
N PHE A 124 3.29 16.16 6.38
CA PHE A 124 3.81 16.89 7.54
C PHE A 124 4.16 18.36 7.26
N GLY A 125 4.02 18.83 6.04
CA GLY A 125 4.34 20.21 5.68
C GLY A 125 5.80 20.55 5.88
N LEU A 126 6.10 21.63 6.62
CA LEU A 126 7.47 22.11 6.82
C LEU A 126 8.38 21.06 7.44
N THR A 127 7.90 20.33 8.44
CA THR A 127 8.68 19.24 9.07
C THR A 127 9.07 18.19 8.06
N GLY A 128 8.14 17.78 7.20
CA GLY A 128 8.40 16.82 6.13
C GLY A 128 9.39 17.36 5.10
N TYR A 129 9.30 18.64 4.77
CA TYR A 129 10.24 19.28 3.86
C TYR A 129 11.68 19.24 4.42
N LEU A 130 11.85 19.56 5.69
CA LEU A 130 13.17 19.63 6.33
C LEU A 130 13.76 18.26 6.66
N LEU A 131 12.94 17.29 7.07
CA LEU A 131 13.42 16.01 7.64
C LEU A 131 13.04 14.77 6.82
N GLY A 132 12.04 14.87 5.94
CA GLY A 132 11.47 13.70 5.25
C GLY A 132 12.44 12.94 4.34
N TRP A 133 13.54 13.56 3.91
CA TRP A 133 14.58 12.92 3.12
C TRP A 133 15.57 12.14 3.98
N THR A 134 15.55 12.31 5.31
CA THR A 134 16.50 11.67 6.22
C THR A 134 16.09 10.23 6.54
N GLY A 135 17.07 9.35 6.68
CA GLY A 135 16.83 7.97 7.11
C GLY A 135 16.24 7.89 8.52
N PHE A 136 16.59 8.81 9.40
CA PHE A 136 16.04 8.88 10.75
C PHE A 136 14.53 9.11 10.74
N PHE A 137 14.06 10.08 9.97
CA PHE A 137 12.63 10.38 9.85
C PHE A 137 11.88 9.22 9.23
N GLN A 138 12.43 8.63 8.16
CA GLN A 138 11.82 7.50 7.47
C GLN A 138 11.69 6.28 8.38
N LYS A 139 12.70 6.00 9.18
CA LYS A 139 12.65 4.91 10.18
C LYS A 139 11.61 5.17 11.25
N LYS A 140 11.43 6.42 11.66
CA LYS A 140 10.42 6.79 12.65
C LYS A 140 9.01 6.59 12.08
N VAL A 141 8.77 6.99 10.84
CA VAL A 141 7.50 6.75 10.14
C VAL A 141 7.21 5.26 10.07
N GLN A 142 8.20 4.46 9.65
CA GLN A 142 8.06 3.01 9.57
C GLN A 142 7.76 2.37 10.93
N SER A 143 8.48 2.79 11.97
CA SER A 143 8.27 2.30 13.33
C SER A 143 6.84 2.59 13.83
N GLN A 144 6.33 3.78 13.57
CA GLN A 144 4.95 4.14 13.94
C GLN A 144 3.91 3.35 13.16
N ALA A 145 4.14 3.13 11.87
CA ALA A 145 3.25 2.33 11.03
C ALA A 145 3.17 0.87 11.51
N LEU A 146 4.33 0.27 11.79
CA LEU A 146 4.42 -1.10 12.30
C LEU A 146 3.77 -1.23 13.68
N SER A 147 3.96 -0.25 14.55
CA SER A 147 3.33 -0.23 15.87
C SER A 147 1.80 -0.17 15.77
N ALA A 148 1.27 0.66 14.87
CA ALA A 148 -0.16 0.76 14.63
C ALA A 148 -0.72 -0.57 14.12
N LEU A 149 -0.04 -1.22 13.18
CA LEU A 149 -0.45 -2.52 12.65
C LEU A 149 -0.44 -3.59 13.73
N LYS A 150 0.58 -3.61 14.56
CA LYS A 150 0.69 -4.57 15.66
C LYS A 150 -0.45 -4.43 16.66
N GLN A 151 -0.84 -3.20 16.98
CA GLN A 151 -2.00 -2.95 17.84
C GLN A 151 -3.31 -3.38 17.17
N PHE A 152 -3.45 -3.12 15.88
CA PHE A 152 -4.64 -3.52 15.13
C PHE A 152 -4.82 -5.05 15.12
N GLN A 153 -3.72 -5.80 14.98
CA GLN A 153 -3.76 -7.26 14.97
C GLN A 153 -4.16 -7.87 16.33
N LYS A 154 -4.07 -7.11 17.42
CA LYS A 154 -4.46 -7.58 18.76
C LYS A 154 -5.96 -7.46 19.04
N ILE A 155 -6.71 -6.79 18.16
CA ILE A 155 -8.15 -6.58 18.34
C ILE A 155 -8.98 -7.81 17.83
#